data_819d5cdda1ca9720255d10ef8fb8fc41
#
_entry.id   819d5cdda1ca9720255d10ef8fb8fc41
#
_cell.length_a   1.000
_cell.length_b   1.000
_cell.length_c   1.000
_cell.angle_alpha   90.00
_cell.angle_beta   90.00
_cell.angle_gamma   90.00
#
_symmetry.space_group_name_H-M   'P 1'
#
loop_
_entity.id
_entity.type
_entity.pdbx_description
1 polymer ?
#
loop_
_entity_poly.entity_id
_entity_poly.type
_entity_poly.pdbx_seq_one_letter_code
_entity_poly.pdbx_strand_id
1 'polypeptide(L)'
;MKELKLSELSIKQKIGLTMIASVSSLKEQFEYCLELIRARSLGGIYINPAFKNRDELIARVKEAADYPILIMCDAEDGIDGHFIGAQNALGMTDNEDLAYAFGKVLGVSARKLGYNIINSPVLDMVNFNCTCGGTTRAFSGNKHRVSAIAEAMIRGMHDGGILAVCKHYPGTAQSGKTIDAHMGETVSPETVEELLDYNLFPYLHLLERGLLDGIMTEHARFTSVDADYPASLSKKCIDIIRDKGFDGLALTDALCMMGVVSKFGKKGSIGLAMAAGNDITLPFHHDNRFSYESQLQCFEEGVFSEEELDRAVSRVLAAQKKTMEEPKYSELTKSDLENFDRISRECVFARVDEGLEIPISRDGRHYFAILTESQIDIQQRDKVDVDTLNKSWYNPLAIADRLKELFPNSEVYLMNQFPTGNENLKLLDRSLGYDDVVFVTFFASAAYIGTECLTSRVVSVIEAMQQSNRISTVVHFGNPFVLEDLAHIPRVVIGSTSRDSINAALDVLAGSIEAKGVLTYDVKLK
;
A
#
# COMPACT_ATOMS: atom_id res chain seq x y z
N MET A 1 18.24 -27.00 2.95
CA MET A 1 17.94 -26.32 4.24
C MET A 1 17.33 -27.34 5.19
N LYS A 2 17.60 -27.23 6.50
CA LYS A 2 17.09 -28.17 7.51
C LYS A 2 15.71 -27.67 8.00
N GLU A 3 14.70 -28.56 7.99
CA GLU A 3 13.42 -28.28 8.65
C GLU A 3 13.63 -28.29 10.17
N LEU A 4 13.24 -27.21 10.86
CA LEU A 4 13.34 -27.12 12.32
C LEU A 4 12.16 -27.83 12.98
N LYS A 5 12.38 -28.45 14.14
CA LYS A 5 11.32 -29.09 14.92
C LYS A 5 11.14 -28.38 16.25
N LEU A 6 9.93 -28.07 16.62
CA LEU A 6 9.57 -27.37 17.85
C LEU A 6 10.24 -27.99 19.09
N SER A 7 10.23 -29.31 19.19
CA SER A 7 10.78 -30.06 20.33
C SER A 7 12.32 -30.01 20.46
N GLU A 8 13.02 -29.54 19.40
CA GLU A 8 14.49 -29.44 19.37
C GLU A 8 14.94 -27.98 19.69
N LEU A 9 14.01 -27.03 19.84
CA LEU A 9 14.31 -25.61 20.02
C LEU A 9 14.39 -25.22 21.48
N SER A 10 15.41 -24.47 21.84
CA SER A 10 15.49 -23.76 23.13
C SER A 10 14.53 -22.58 23.17
N ILE A 11 14.18 -22.11 24.37
CA ILE A 11 13.34 -20.90 24.56
C ILE A 11 13.90 -19.70 23.78
N LYS A 12 15.21 -19.47 23.82
CA LYS A 12 15.85 -18.37 23.09
C LYS A 12 15.65 -18.47 21.58
N GLN A 13 15.69 -19.68 21.03
CA GLN A 13 15.43 -19.90 19.61
C GLN A 13 13.93 -19.68 19.29
N LYS A 14 13.04 -20.22 20.11
CA LYS A 14 11.60 -20.02 19.99
C LYS A 14 11.25 -18.51 19.98
N ILE A 15 11.80 -17.74 20.92
CA ILE A 15 11.61 -16.28 21.01
C ILE A 15 12.07 -15.58 19.73
N GLY A 16 13.26 -15.88 19.22
CA GLY A 16 13.74 -15.27 17.99
C GLY A 16 12.95 -15.67 16.76
N LEU A 17 12.44 -16.91 16.69
CA LEU A 17 11.61 -17.37 15.59
C LEU A 17 10.27 -16.64 15.48
N THR A 18 9.79 -16.02 16.56
CA THR A 18 8.58 -15.16 16.57
C THR A 18 8.89 -13.68 16.33
N MET A 19 10.03 -13.35 15.74
CA MET A 19 10.40 -11.98 15.37
C MET A 19 10.88 -11.90 13.93
N ILE A 20 10.45 -10.86 13.22
CA ILE A 20 11.04 -10.40 11.96
C ILE A 20 11.84 -9.13 12.25
N ALA A 21 13.14 -9.19 11.99
CA ALA A 21 14.03 -8.06 12.11
C ALA A 21 13.99 -7.19 10.84
N SER A 22 14.17 -5.87 10.97
CA SER A 22 14.36 -4.99 9.83
C SER A 22 15.85 -4.74 9.58
N VAL A 23 16.24 -4.64 8.31
CA VAL A 23 17.59 -4.17 7.96
C VAL A 23 17.68 -2.69 8.27
N SER A 24 18.58 -2.35 9.18
CA SER A 24 18.94 -0.96 9.53
C SER A 24 20.09 -0.48 8.66
N SER A 25 20.22 0.84 8.48
CA SER A 25 21.40 1.48 7.92
C SER A 25 22.69 1.24 8.74
N LEU A 26 22.55 0.81 9.99
CA LEU A 26 23.66 0.51 10.89
C LEU A 26 24.16 -0.92 10.63
N LYS A 27 25.37 -1.02 10.13
CA LYS A 27 26.01 -2.31 9.79
C LYS A 27 25.99 -3.32 10.96
N GLU A 28 26.25 -2.85 12.18
CA GLU A 28 26.27 -3.69 13.38
C GLU A 28 24.92 -4.35 13.68
N GLN A 29 23.81 -3.69 13.38
CA GLN A 29 22.47 -4.25 13.55
C GLN A 29 22.21 -5.40 12.57
N PHE A 30 22.70 -5.28 11.34
CA PHE A 30 22.60 -6.37 10.36
C PHE A 30 23.50 -7.55 10.73
N GLU A 31 24.75 -7.30 11.20
CA GLU A 31 25.62 -8.38 11.68
C GLU A 31 24.97 -9.14 12.86
N TYR A 32 24.33 -8.44 13.77
CA TYR A 32 23.59 -9.07 14.87
C TYR A 32 22.44 -9.94 14.34
N CYS A 33 21.71 -9.52 13.33
CA CYS A 33 20.70 -10.38 12.67
C CYS A 33 21.33 -11.66 12.11
N LEU A 34 22.51 -11.58 11.46
CA LEU A 34 23.22 -12.75 10.95
C LEU A 34 23.70 -13.69 12.08
N GLU A 35 24.07 -13.17 13.24
CA GLU A 35 24.38 -13.98 14.44
C GLU A 35 23.14 -14.73 14.91
N LEU A 36 22.00 -14.06 15.01
CA LEU A 36 20.72 -14.71 15.37
C LEU A 36 20.31 -15.77 14.34
N ILE A 37 20.48 -15.51 13.04
CA ILE A 37 20.18 -16.46 11.97
C ILE A 37 21.05 -17.73 12.12
N ARG A 38 22.37 -17.59 12.30
CA ARG A 38 23.27 -18.73 12.52
C ARG A 38 22.92 -19.54 13.77
N ALA A 39 22.39 -18.86 14.79
CA ALA A 39 21.89 -19.49 16.01
C ALA A 39 20.47 -20.10 15.87
N ARG A 40 19.83 -19.99 14.69
CA ARG A 40 18.41 -20.36 14.45
C ARG A 40 17.45 -19.64 15.39
N SER A 41 17.75 -18.40 15.72
CA SER A 41 17.03 -17.53 16.66
C SER A 41 16.45 -16.30 15.95
N LEU A 42 16.00 -16.43 14.69
CA LEU A 42 15.29 -15.37 13.96
C LEU A 42 14.27 -16.00 13.00
N GLY A 43 13.01 -15.59 13.08
CA GLY A 43 11.93 -16.08 12.22
C GLY A 43 12.02 -15.57 10.79
N GLY A 44 12.41 -14.32 10.65
CA GLY A 44 12.57 -13.70 9.34
C GLY A 44 13.29 -12.37 9.38
N ILE A 45 13.52 -11.82 8.19
CA ILE A 45 14.13 -10.51 8.01
C ILE A 45 13.37 -9.72 6.92
N TYR A 46 13.06 -8.47 7.23
CA TYR A 46 12.49 -7.52 6.27
C TYR A 46 13.62 -6.77 5.56
N ILE A 47 13.61 -6.82 4.22
CA ILE A 47 14.57 -6.12 3.36
C ILE A 47 13.79 -5.31 2.34
N ASN A 48 13.94 -3.99 2.39
CA ASN A 48 13.25 -3.11 1.44
C ASN A 48 13.74 -3.36 0.00
N PRO A 49 12.85 -3.62 -0.97
CA PRO A 49 13.23 -3.90 -2.36
C PRO A 49 13.98 -2.74 -3.03
N ALA A 50 13.80 -1.51 -2.55
CA ALA A 50 14.46 -0.31 -3.08
C ALA A 50 15.92 -0.14 -2.62
N PHE A 51 16.42 -0.96 -1.68
CA PHE A 51 17.81 -0.86 -1.25
C PHE A 51 18.79 -1.21 -2.39
N LYS A 52 19.76 -0.34 -2.63
CA LYS A 52 20.79 -0.53 -3.70
C LYS A 52 21.62 -1.80 -3.51
N ASN A 53 21.85 -2.21 -2.25
CA ASN A 53 22.60 -3.41 -1.86
C ASN A 53 21.69 -4.58 -1.47
N ARG A 54 20.42 -4.57 -1.87
CA ARG A 54 19.42 -5.61 -1.56
C ARG A 54 19.93 -7.02 -1.85
N ASP A 55 20.48 -7.23 -3.05
CA ASP A 55 20.91 -8.56 -3.50
C ASP A 55 22.07 -9.10 -2.65
N GLU A 56 23.00 -8.23 -2.24
CA GLU A 56 24.07 -8.58 -1.29
C GLU A 56 23.51 -8.96 0.07
N LEU A 57 22.57 -8.18 0.58
CA LEU A 57 21.93 -8.45 1.88
C LEU A 57 21.20 -9.80 1.87
N ILE A 58 20.42 -10.07 0.83
CA ILE A 58 19.70 -11.36 0.67
C ILE A 58 20.69 -12.52 0.55
N ALA A 59 21.77 -12.38 -0.22
CA ALA A 59 22.77 -13.40 -0.36
C ALA A 59 23.42 -13.76 0.98
N ARG A 60 23.77 -12.76 1.79
CA ARG A 60 24.35 -12.95 3.13
C ARG A 60 23.38 -13.60 4.11
N VAL A 61 22.08 -13.27 4.03
CA VAL A 61 21.05 -13.94 4.84
C VAL A 61 20.95 -15.41 4.46
N LYS A 62 20.91 -15.73 3.17
CA LYS A 62 20.85 -17.10 2.66
C LYS A 62 22.10 -17.92 3.01
N GLU A 63 23.29 -17.31 3.00
CA GLU A 63 24.53 -17.93 3.43
C GLU A 63 24.54 -18.26 4.93
N ALA A 64 23.97 -17.36 5.75
CA ALA A 64 23.92 -17.54 7.21
C ALA A 64 22.87 -18.58 7.65
N ALA A 65 21.80 -18.74 6.86
CA ALA A 65 20.67 -19.61 7.22
C ALA A 65 20.86 -21.06 6.74
N ASP A 66 20.77 -22.00 7.64
CA ASP A 66 20.68 -23.44 7.32
C ASP A 66 19.24 -23.98 7.38
N TYR A 67 18.27 -23.11 7.65
CA TYR A 67 16.83 -23.38 7.75
C TYR A 67 16.04 -22.41 6.85
N PRO A 68 14.75 -22.69 6.54
CA PRO A 68 13.94 -21.84 5.64
C PRO A 68 13.48 -20.57 6.35
N ILE A 69 14.37 -19.56 6.44
CA ILE A 69 14.07 -18.26 7.02
C ILE A 69 13.10 -17.46 6.12
N LEU A 70 12.19 -16.69 6.73
CA LEU A 70 11.31 -15.77 5.99
C LEU A 70 12.10 -14.54 5.55
N ILE A 71 12.13 -14.26 4.25
CA ILE A 71 12.71 -13.04 3.68
C ILE A 71 11.55 -12.23 3.11
N MET A 72 11.24 -11.13 3.79
CA MET A 72 10.01 -10.37 3.64
C MET A 72 10.24 -9.00 3.02
N CYS A 73 9.28 -8.52 2.25
CA CYS A 73 9.18 -7.13 1.82
C CYS A 73 7.72 -6.67 1.69
N ASP A 74 7.54 -5.34 1.58
CA ASP A 74 6.34 -4.77 0.99
C ASP A 74 6.55 -4.62 -0.51
N ALA A 75 5.57 -5.00 -1.30
CA ALA A 75 5.57 -4.85 -2.75
C ALA A 75 4.12 -4.71 -3.24
N GLU A 76 3.40 -3.76 -2.64
CA GLU A 76 1.97 -3.56 -2.89
C GLU A 76 1.67 -3.16 -4.33
N ASP A 77 2.51 -2.30 -4.89
CA ASP A 77 2.38 -1.75 -6.24
C ASP A 77 3.30 -2.43 -7.27
N GLY A 78 4.13 -3.37 -6.83
CA GLY A 78 5.04 -4.12 -7.70
C GLY A 78 6.46 -4.27 -7.18
N ILE A 79 7.31 -4.89 -7.99
CA ILE A 79 8.72 -5.16 -7.67
C ILE A 79 9.56 -5.28 -8.96
N ASP A 80 10.86 -5.05 -8.86
CA ASP A 80 11.86 -5.32 -9.92
C ASP A 80 11.56 -4.63 -11.26
N GLY A 81 11.15 -3.37 -11.22
CA GLY A 81 10.83 -2.59 -12.42
C GLY A 81 9.40 -2.77 -12.94
N HIS A 82 8.63 -3.70 -12.38
CA HIS A 82 7.22 -3.92 -12.70
C HIS A 82 6.34 -3.22 -11.65
N PHE A 83 5.88 -2.00 -11.94
CA PHE A 83 5.09 -1.19 -11.01
C PHE A 83 3.80 -0.71 -11.65
N ILE A 84 2.68 -0.84 -10.94
CA ILE A 84 1.36 -0.31 -11.33
C ILE A 84 1.03 1.03 -10.68
N GLY A 85 1.92 1.52 -9.79
CA GLY A 85 1.81 2.78 -9.06
C GLY A 85 1.05 2.68 -7.75
N ALA A 86 -0.08 2.00 -7.71
CA ALA A 86 -0.82 1.69 -6.48
C ALA A 86 -1.84 0.59 -6.73
N GLN A 87 -2.29 -0.11 -5.68
CA GLN A 87 -3.23 -1.23 -5.81
C GLN A 87 -4.62 -0.81 -6.33
N ASN A 88 -5.01 0.46 -6.17
CA ASN A 88 -6.25 0.96 -6.77
C ASN A 88 -6.30 0.78 -8.30
N ALA A 89 -5.14 0.74 -8.97
CA ALA A 89 -5.09 0.44 -10.41
C ALA A 89 -5.76 -0.90 -10.72
N LEU A 90 -5.48 -1.95 -9.95
CA LEU A 90 -6.14 -3.25 -10.12
C LEU A 90 -7.63 -3.16 -9.84
N GLY A 91 -8.03 -2.49 -8.76
CA GLY A 91 -9.44 -2.24 -8.46
C GLY A 91 -10.16 -1.57 -9.63
N MET A 92 -9.55 -0.52 -10.21
CA MET A 92 -10.12 0.24 -11.32
C MET A 92 -10.16 -0.53 -12.64
N THR A 93 -9.36 -1.57 -12.85
CA THR A 93 -9.52 -2.44 -14.02
C THR A 93 -10.76 -3.30 -13.93
N ASP A 94 -11.25 -3.61 -12.73
CA ASP A 94 -12.34 -4.56 -12.45
C ASP A 94 -12.17 -5.90 -13.20
N ASN A 95 -10.93 -6.38 -13.27
CA ASN A 95 -10.54 -7.52 -14.09
C ASN A 95 -9.66 -8.51 -13.32
N GLU A 96 -10.24 -9.67 -12.98
CA GLU A 96 -9.57 -10.72 -12.22
C GLU A 96 -8.39 -11.34 -12.99
N ASP A 97 -8.44 -11.42 -14.32
CA ASP A 97 -7.33 -11.95 -15.12
C ASP A 97 -6.10 -11.03 -15.04
N LEU A 98 -6.32 -9.71 -15.01
CA LEU A 98 -5.24 -8.73 -14.80
C LEU A 98 -4.71 -8.76 -13.37
N ALA A 99 -5.58 -8.96 -12.38
CA ALA A 99 -5.17 -9.14 -10.99
C ALA A 99 -4.33 -10.42 -10.81
N TYR A 100 -4.73 -11.53 -11.44
CA TYR A 100 -3.93 -12.74 -11.47
C TYR A 100 -2.57 -12.53 -12.14
N ALA A 101 -2.55 -11.85 -13.30
CA ALA A 101 -1.31 -11.55 -14.03
C ALA A 101 -0.36 -10.69 -13.18
N PHE A 102 -0.89 -9.67 -12.48
CA PHE A 102 -0.10 -8.88 -11.52
C PHE A 102 0.49 -9.78 -10.41
N GLY A 103 -0.34 -10.59 -9.77
CA GLY A 103 0.10 -11.50 -8.72
C GLY A 103 1.17 -12.47 -9.18
N LYS A 104 1.04 -13.02 -10.40
CA LYS A 104 2.04 -13.91 -11.01
C LYS A 104 3.36 -13.19 -11.28
N VAL A 105 3.31 -11.98 -11.87
CA VAL A 105 4.51 -11.16 -12.09
C VAL A 105 5.19 -10.84 -10.78
N LEU A 106 4.43 -10.42 -9.78
CA LEU A 106 4.92 -10.13 -8.43
C LEU A 106 5.58 -11.37 -7.80
N GLY A 107 4.89 -12.51 -7.82
CA GLY A 107 5.37 -13.76 -7.21
C GLY A 107 6.67 -14.26 -7.85
N VAL A 108 6.70 -14.39 -9.16
CA VAL A 108 7.89 -14.87 -9.90
C VAL A 108 9.06 -13.90 -9.73
N SER A 109 8.85 -12.59 -9.85
CA SER A 109 9.90 -11.59 -9.71
C SER A 109 10.46 -11.55 -8.29
N ALA A 110 9.61 -11.53 -7.27
CA ALA A 110 10.04 -11.51 -5.88
C ALA A 110 10.81 -12.80 -5.51
N ARG A 111 10.32 -13.97 -5.93
CA ARG A 111 11.03 -15.24 -5.70
C ARG A 111 12.42 -15.26 -6.34
N LYS A 112 12.53 -14.75 -7.56
CA LYS A 112 13.80 -14.63 -8.29
C LYS A 112 14.79 -13.72 -7.58
N LEU A 113 14.32 -12.61 -6.97
CA LEU A 113 15.12 -11.75 -6.12
C LEU A 113 15.49 -12.39 -4.77
N GLY A 114 14.77 -13.43 -4.36
CA GLY A 114 15.08 -14.20 -3.16
C GLY A 114 14.15 -13.96 -1.98
N TYR A 115 13.08 -13.20 -2.16
CA TYR A 115 11.98 -13.11 -1.20
C TYR A 115 11.14 -14.40 -1.22
N ASN A 116 10.43 -14.67 -0.14
CA ASN A 116 9.53 -15.83 -0.04
C ASN A 116 8.18 -15.51 0.64
N ILE A 117 8.02 -14.29 1.14
CA ILE A 117 6.79 -13.77 1.73
C ILE A 117 6.67 -12.28 1.45
N ILE A 118 5.46 -11.81 1.13
CA ILE A 118 5.18 -10.40 0.82
C ILE A 118 3.99 -9.92 1.65
N ASN A 119 4.11 -8.71 2.22
CA ASN A 119 3.03 -8.01 2.92
C ASN A 119 2.08 -7.36 1.92
N SER A 120 1.33 -8.15 1.21
CA SER A 120 0.34 -7.79 0.20
C SER A 120 -0.58 -9.00 -0.04
N PRO A 121 -1.83 -8.80 -0.45
CA PRO A 121 -2.50 -7.54 -0.78
C PRO A 121 -3.01 -6.73 0.43
N VAL A 122 -3.31 -5.46 0.18
CA VAL A 122 -4.08 -4.61 1.10
C VAL A 122 -5.56 -4.91 0.89
N LEU A 123 -6.23 -5.43 1.92
CA LEU A 123 -7.66 -5.77 1.89
C LEU A 123 -8.55 -4.68 2.52
N ASP A 124 -7.93 -3.57 2.92
CA ASP A 124 -8.65 -2.44 3.47
C ASP A 124 -9.70 -1.95 2.48
N MET A 125 -10.86 -1.63 2.99
CA MET A 125 -11.90 -0.98 2.23
C MET A 125 -11.97 0.47 2.61
N VAL A 126 -12.02 1.35 1.62
CA VAL A 126 -11.94 2.77 1.83
C VAL A 126 -13.23 3.49 1.48
N ASN A 127 -13.55 4.47 2.31
CA ASN A 127 -14.60 5.45 2.07
C ASN A 127 -14.04 6.86 2.32
N PHE A 128 -14.86 7.88 2.17
CA PHE A 128 -14.45 9.28 2.38
C PHE A 128 -13.85 9.55 3.77
N ASN A 129 -14.25 8.81 4.79
CA ASN A 129 -13.76 8.98 6.17
C ASN A 129 -12.46 8.24 6.45
N CYS A 130 -12.06 7.32 5.58
CA CYS A 130 -10.79 6.61 5.72
C CYS A 130 -9.65 7.55 5.36
N THR A 131 -9.07 8.17 6.37
CA THR A 131 -7.93 9.04 6.19
C THR A 131 -6.64 8.25 6.14
N CYS A 132 -5.72 8.74 5.34
CA CYS A 132 -4.31 8.43 5.24
C CYS A 132 -3.90 7.01 4.85
N GLY A 133 -3.05 6.95 3.88
CA GLY A 133 -2.34 5.75 3.46
C GLY A 133 -3.21 4.65 2.83
N GLY A 134 -4.55 4.70 3.05
CA GLY A 134 -5.47 3.65 2.60
C GLY A 134 -6.00 3.84 1.17
N THR A 135 -6.31 5.05 0.77
CA THR A 135 -7.14 5.31 -0.41
C THR A 135 -6.57 4.81 -1.74
N THR A 136 -5.29 5.04 -2.03
CA THR A 136 -4.66 4.51 -3.25
C THR A 136 -4.15 3.09 -3.09
N ARG A 137 -3.93 2.63 -1.85
CA ARG A 137 -3.45 1.28 -1.54
C ARG A 137 -4.57 0.24 -1.59
N ALA A 138 -5.83 0.63 -1.36
CA ALA A 138 -7.00 -0.26 -1.40
C ALA A 138 -7.49 -0.50 -2.84
N PHE A 139 -8.04 -1.67 -3.11
CA PHE A 139 -8.65 -1.97 -4.41
C PHE A 139 -9.97 -1.20 -4.63
N SER A 140 -10.80 -1.12 -3.59
CA SER A 140 -12.17 -0.62 -3.69
C SER A 140 -12.79 -0.35 -2.31
N GLY A 141 -13.93 0.37 -2.28
CA GLY A 141 -14.86 0.39 -1.16
C GLY A 141 -15.89 -0.74 -1.18
N ASN A 142 -15.88 -1.63 -2.16
CA ASN A 142 -16.84 -2.74 -2.29
C ASN A 142 -16.22 -4.07 -1.87
N LYS A 143 -16.76 -4.69 -0.81
CA LYS A 143 -16.24 -5.94 -0.23
C LYS A 143 -16.16 -7.11 -1.22
N HIS A 144 -17.10 -7.23 -2.15
CA HIS A 144 -17.10 -8.32 -3.15
C HIS A 144 -16.00 -8.11 -4.19
N ARG A 145 -15.79 -6.86 -4.64
CA ARG A 145 -14.72 -6.53 -5.58
C ARG A 145 -13.34 -6.72 -4.94
N VAL A 146 -13.14 -6.22 -3.71
CA VAL A 146 -11.89 -6.45 -2.95
C VAL A 146 -11.60 -7.94 -2.85
N SER A 147 -12.61 -8.76 -2.52
CA SER A 147 -12.44 -10.21 -2.40
C SER A 147 -12.05 -10.89 -3.71
N ALA A 148 -12.71 -10.54 -4.83
CA ALA A 148 -12.44 -11.15 -6.13
C ALA A 148 -11.05 -10.79 -6.67
N ILE A 149 -10.68 -9.51 -6.60
CA ILE A 149 -9.36 -9.02 -7.05
C ILE A 149 -8.24 -9.61 -6.17
N ALA A 150 -8.43 -9.61 -4.84
CA ALA A 150 -7.46 -10.20 -3.91
C ALA A 150 -7.28 -11.71 -4.13
N GLU A 151 -8.38 -12.45 -4.33
CA GLU A 151 -8.31 -13.90 -4.65
C GLU A 151 -7.48 -14.14 -5.89
N ALA A 152 -7.76 -13.45 -6.99
CA ALA A 152 -7.05 -13.61 -8.23
C ALA A 152 -5.55 -13.25 -8.09
N MET A 153 -5.24 -12.14 -7.42
CA MET A 153 -3.87 -11.71 -7.16
C MET A 153 -3.10 -12.75 -6.32
N ILE A 154 -3.67 -13.24 -5.21
CA ILE A 154 -3.01 -14.23 -4.34
C ILE A 154 -2.77 -15.55 -5.07
N ARG A 155 -3.72 -16.01 -5.89
CA ARG A 155 -3.51 -17.19 -6.75
C ARG A 155 -2.30 -17.01 -7.66
N GLY A 156 -2.13 -15.85 -8.25
CA GLY A 156 -0.95 -15.52 -9.06
C GLY A 156 0.33 -15.53 -8.22
N MET A 157 0.32 -14.95 -7.01
CA MET A 157 1.46 -14.95 -6.09
C MET A 157 1.86 -16.38 -5.68
N HIS A 158 0.88 -17.22 -5.33
CA HIS A 158 1.11 -18.63 -4.99
C HIS A 158 1.69 -19.41 -6.17
N ASP A 159 1.16 -19.22 -7.38
CA ASP A 159 1.70 -19.85 -8.59
C ASP A 159 3.16 -19.43 -8.86
N GLY A 160 3.56 -18.22 -8.45
CA GLY A 160 4.95 -17.73 -8.45
C GLY A 160 5.77 -18.16 -7.23
N GLY A 161 5.18 -18.87 -6.25
CA GLY A 161 5.86 -19.45 -5.08
C GLY A 161 6.13 -18.47 -3.93
N ILE A 162 5.25 -17.48 -3.71
CA ILE A 162 5.34 -16.49 -2.65
C ILE A 162 4.14 -16.61 -1.70
N LEU A 163 4.39 -16.55 -0.39
CA LEU A 163 3.34 -16.41 0.61
C LEU A 163 2.82 -14.96 0.68
N ALA A 164 1.51 -14.81 0.82
CA ALA A 164 0.81 -13.54 0.90
C ALA A 164 0.39 -13.20 2.33
N VAL A 165 0.76 -12.03 2.84
CA VAL A 165 0.27 -11.50 4.11
C VAL A 165 -0.73 -10.39 3.82
N CYS A 166 -2.00 -10.68 4.05
CA CYS A 166 -3.10 -9.74 3.83
C CYS A 166 -3.16 -8.68 4.95
N LYS A 167 -3.41 -7.42 4.59
CA LYS A 167 -3.37 -6.30 5.55
C LYS A 167 -4.44 -5.25 5.27
N HIS A 168 -4.84 -4.46 6.29
CA HIS A 168 -4.41 -4.50 7.70
C HIS A 168 -5.58 -5.05 8.54
N TYR A 169 -5.41 -6.23 9.12
CA TYR A 169 -6.48 -6.92 9.87
C TYR A 169 -6.84 -6.17 11.17
N PRO A 170 -8.09 -5.98 11.54
CA PRO A 170 -9.33 -6.49 10.90
C PRO A 170 -9.86 -5.62 9.75
N GLY A 171 -9.14 -4.62 9.29
CA GLY A 171 -9.49 -3.66 8.25
C GLY A 171 -9.49 -2.23 8.77
N THR A 172 -9.40 -1.26 7.85
CA THR A 172 -9.35 0.16 8.18
C THR A 172 -10.62 0.60 8.90
N ALA A 173 -10.46 1.40 9.95
CA ALA A 173 -11.56 2.04 10.66
C ALA A 173 -12.45 2.86 9.71
N GLN A 174 -13.75 2.55 9.68
CA GLN A 174 -14.70 3.19 8.77
C GLN A 174 -15.35 4.43 9.38
N SER A 175 -15.24 4.59 10.69
CA SER A 175 -15.83 5.69 11.44
C SER A 175 -15.00 6.04 12.67
N GLY A 176 -15.36 7.10 13.36
CA GLY A 176 -14.68 7.55 14.57
C GLY A 176 -13.46 8.43 14.29
N LYS A 177 -12.40 8.26 15.08
CA LYS A 177 -11.16 9.02 14.92
C LYS A 177 -10.20 8.25 14.00
N THR A 178 -10.26 8.54 12.72
CA THR A 178 -9.41 7.93 11.70
C THR A 178 -8.17 8.78 11.46
N ILE A 179 -7.07 8.45 12.11
CA ILE A 179 -5.76 9.08 11.95
C ILE A 179 -4.80 8.02 11.44
N ASP A 180 -3.80 8.42 10.67
CA ASP A 180 -2.68 7.54 10.30
C ASP A 180 -2.02 6.97 11.57
N ALA A 181 -2.03 5.66 11.71
CA ALA A 181 -1.46 4.97 12.85
C ALA A 181 0.06 5.22 13.01
N HIS A 182 0.74 5.65 11.93
CA HIS A 182 2.11 6.12 12.00
C HIS A 182 2.24 7.42 12.84
N MET A 183 1.19 8.23 12.90
CA MET A 183 1.18 9.54 13.55
C MET A 183 0.46 9.54 14.90
N GLY A 184 -0.50 8.66 15.12
CA GLY A 184 -1.29 8.67 16.34
C GLY A 184 -2.29 7.53 16.46
N GLU A 185 -3.08 7.58 17.54
CA GLU A 185 -4.06 6.54 17.84
C GLU A 185 -5.30 6.68 16.93
N THR A 186 -5.60 5.63 16.17
CA THR A 186 -6.87 5.44 15.46
C THR A 186 -7.87 4.73 16.37
N VAL A 187 -9.10 5.24 16.41
CA VAL A 187 -10.17 4.71 17.28
C VAL A 187 -11.46 4.58 16.50
N SER A 188 -12.03 3.40 16.51
CA SER A 188 -13.28 3.09 15.83
C SER A 188 -14.31 2.43 16.76
N PRO A 189 -15.60 2.75 16.64
CA PRO A 189 -16.67 2.16 17.43
C PRO A 189 -17.28 0.88 16.81
N GLU A 190 -16.82 0.42 15.65
CA GLU A 190 -17.40 -0.73 14.93
C GLU A 190 -17.52 -1.96 15.83
N THR A 191 -18.67 -2.61 15.75
CA THR A 191 -18.99 -3.86 16.44
C THR A 191 -18.41 -5.07 15.72
N VAL A 192 -18.38 -6.23 16.38
CA VAL A 192 -17.95 -7.49 15.74
C VAL A 192 -18.83 -7.83 14.53
N GLU A 193 -20.13 -7.57 14.60
CA GLU A 193 -21.09 -7.82 13.52
C GLU A 193 -20.78 -6.93 12.31
N GLU A 194 -20.50 -5.64 12.52
CA GLU A 194 -20.13 -4.71 11.45
C GLU A 194 -18.78 -5.10 10.83
N LEU A 195 -17.79 -5.47 11.65
CA LEU A 195 -16.51 -5.98 11.15
C LEU A 195 -16.69 -7.26 10.30
N LEU A 196 -17.49 -8.21 10.75
CA LEU A 196 -17.74 -9.46 10.01
C LEU A 196 -18.48 -9.20 8.70
N ASP A 197 -19.47 -8.30 8.70
CA ASP A 197 -20.23 -8.00 7.48
C ASP A 197 -19.42 -7.23 6.44
N TYR A 198 -18.51 -6.36 6.86
CA TYR A 198 -17.80 -5.47 5.94
C TYR A 198 -16.29 -5.70 5.92
N ASN A 199 -15.57 -5.31 6.96
CA ASN A 199 -14.10 -5.30 6.97
C ASN A 199 -13.48 -6.70 6.85
N LEU A 200 -14.05 -7.68 7.54
CA LEU A 200 -13.55 -9.06 7.56
C LEU A 200 -14.05 -9.90 6.39
N PHE A 201 -15.02 -9.41 5.62
CA PHE A 201 -15.58 -10.16 4.50
C PHE A 201 -14.50 -10.67 3.51
N PRO A 202 -13.53 -9.86 3.05
CA PRO A 202 -12.47 -10.35 2.17
C PRO A 202 -11.56 -11.40 2.83
N TYR A 203 -11.26 -11.25 4.11
CA TYR A 203 -10.45 -12.23 4.86
C TYR A 203 -11.16 -13.58 4.96
N LEU A 204 -12.46 -13.57 5.31
CA LEU A 204 -13.26 -14.79 5.40
C LEU A 204 -13.42 -15.46 4.02
N HIS A 205 -13.62 -14.67 2.97
CA HIS A 205 -13.65 -15.16 1.59
C HIS A 205 -12.38 -15.91 1.20
N LEU A 206 -11.20 -15.37 1.53
CA LEU A 206 -9.90 -16.01 1.28
C LEU A 206 -9.67 -17.23 2.17
N LEU A 207 -10.08 -17.15 3.43
CA LEU A 207 -9.97 -18.26 4.39
C LEU A 207 -10.75 -19.49 3.91
N GLU A 208 -12.01 -19.32 3.51
CA GLU A 208 -12.86 -20.40 2.96
C GLU A 208 -12.25 -21.08 1.72
N ARG A 209 -11.39 -20.39 0.98
CA ARG A 209 -10.70 -20.89 -0.22
C ARG A 209 -9.31 -21.44 0.04
N GLY A 210 -8.84 -21.40 1.30
CA GLY A 210 -7.49 -21.84 1.66
C GLY A 210 -6.38 -20.96 1.08
N LEU A 211 -6.67 -19.67 0.85
CA LEU A 211 -5.76 -18.71 0.26
C LEU A 211 -5.17 -17.71 1.26
N LEU A 212 -5.62 -17.73 2.51
CA LEU A 212 -5.15 -16.81 3.54
C LEU A 212 -3.93 -17.38 4.27
N ASP A 213 -2.72 -17.06 3.79
CA ASP A 213 -1.46 -17.52 4.41
C ASP A 213 -1.14 -16.77 5.69
N GLY A 214 -1.37 -15.46 5.70
CA GLY A 214 -1.10 -14.61 6.84
C GLY A 214 -1.97 -13.35 6.87
N ILE A 215 -2.05 -12.77 8.07
CA ILE A 215 -2.67 -11.47 8.31
C ILE A 215 -1.69 -10.55 9.01
N MET A 216 -1.69 -9.26 8.68
CA MET A 216 -0.98 -8.23 9.43
C MET A 216 -1.97 -7.44 10.26
N THR A 217 -1.79 -7.46 11.60
CA THR A 217 -2.72 -6.84 12.54
C THR A 217 -2.46 -5.34 12.67
N GLU A 218 -3.52 -4.55 12.52
CA GLU A 218 -3.53 -3.10 12.53
C GLU A 218 -3.42 -2.49 13.94
N HIS A 219 -3.01 -1.24 14.03
CA HIS A 219 -2.93 -0.49 15.29
C HIS A 219 -4.19 0.34 15.60
N ALA A 220 -5.29 0.16 14.86
CA ALA A 220 -6.58 0.75 15.21
C ALA A 220 -7.21 0.05 16.42
N ARG A 221 -7.83 0.84 17.30
CA ARG A 221 -8.56 0.35 18.47
C ARG A 221 -10.06 0.36 18.18
N PHE A 222 -10.63 -0.84 18.11
CA PHE A 222 -12.06 -1.07 17.91
C PHE A 222 -12.75 -1.17 19.27
N THR A 223 -13.30 -0.06 19.75
CA THR A 223 -13.74 0.10 21.15
C THR A 223 -14.89 -0.82 21.55
N SER A 224 -15.71 -1.25 20.60
CA SER A 224 -16.78 -2.23 20.84
C SER A 224 -16.27 -3.67 20.95
N VAL A 225 -15.04 -3.94 20.48
CA VAL A 225 -14.36 -5.24 20.60
C VAL A 225 -13.43 -5.23 21.81
N ASP A 226 -12.55 -4.23 21.86
CA ASP A 226 -11.61 -4.03 22.95
C ASP A 226 -11.43 -2.54 23.24
N ALA A 227 -11.86 -2.12 24.43
CA ALA A 227 -11.79 -0.72 24.84
C ALA A 227 -10.38 -0.23 25.17
N ASP A 228 -9.45 -1.16 25.45
CA ASP A 228 -8.14 -0.84 26.04
C ASP A 228 -7.00 -0.97 25.01
N TYR A 229 -7.09 -1.93 24.09
CA TYR A 229 -6.00 -2.33 23.19
C TYR A 229 -6.37 -2.16 21.72
N PRO A 230 -5.41 -1.71 20.86
CA PRO A 230 -5.56 -1.76 19.41
C PRO A 230 -5.56 -3.23 18.93
N ALA A 231 -6.05 -3.49 17.73
CA ALA A 231 -6.21 -4.84 17.19
C ALA A 231 -4.92 -5.68 17.27
N SER A 232 -3.77 -5.07 17.02
CA SER A 232 -2.45 -5.73 17.12
C SER A 232 -2.05 -6.18 18.52
N LEU A 233 -2.65 -5.58 19.57
CA LEU A 233 -2.40 -5.91 20.98
C LEU A 233 -3.62 -6.51 21.67
N SER A 234 -4.70 -6.79 20.91
CA SER A 234 -5.96 -7.31 21.42
C SER A 234 -6.17 -8.77 21.07
N LYS A 235 -6.14 -9.62 22.08
CA LYS A 235 -6.50 -11.04 21.92
C LYS A 235 -7.94 -11.19 21.39
N LYS A 236 -8.86 -10.35 21.84
CA LYS A 236 -10.27 -10.38 21.40
C LYS A 236 -10.40 -10.14 19.89
N CYS A 237 -9.61 -9.19 19.33
CA CYS A 237 -9.61 -8.92 17.90
C CYS A 237 -9.02 -10.10 17.11
N ILE A 238 -7.91 -10.68 17.56
CA ILE A 238 -7.25 -11.79 16.85
C ILE A 238 -8.11 -13.07 16.95
N ASP A 239 -8.75 -13.32 18.07
CA ASP A 239 -9.63 -14.49 18.26
C ASP A 239 -10.80 -14.50 17.29
N ILE A 240 -11.31 -13.33 16.81
CA ILE A 240 -12.43 -13.30 15.85
C ILE A 240 -12.13 -14.17 14.62
N ILE A 241 -10.94 -14.08 14.03
CA ILE A 241 -10.60 -14.87 12.85
C ILE A 241 -10.08 -16.26 13.22
N ARG A 242 -9.40 -16.38 14.38
CA ARG A 242 -8.97 -17.70 14.89
C ARG A 242 -10.17 -18.63 15.14
N ASP A 243 -11.25 -18.11 15.70
CA ASP A 243 -12.50 -18.84 15.94
C ASP A 243 -13.22 -19.26 14.62
N LYS A 244 -12.89 -18.60 13.51
CA LYS A 244 -13.33 -18.99 12.15
C LYS A 244 -12.43 -20.06 11.51
N GLY A 245 -11.42 -20.55 12.23
CA GLY A 245 -10.52 -21.61 11.76
C GLY A 245 -9.25 -21.13 11.06
N PHE A 246 -8.91 -19.85 11.17
CA PHE A 246 -7.63 -19.36 10.62
C PHE A 246 -6.44 -19.90 11.42
N ASP A 247 -5.57 -20.68 10.77
CA ASP A 247 -4.35 -21.25 11.34
C ASP A 247 -3.07 -20.79 10.59
N GLY A 248 -3.19 -19.74 9.76
CA GLY A 248 -2.05 -19.06 9.14
C GLY A 248 -1.32 -18.11 10.10
N LEU A 249 -0.33 -17.38 9.58
CA LEU A 249 0.46 -16.42 10.35
C LEU A 249 -0.36 -15.18 10.74
N ALA A 250 -0.30 -14.78 12.00
CA ALA A 250 -0.68 -13.44 12.45
C ALA A 250 0.59 -12.65 12.77
N LEU A 251 0.82 -11.56 12.04
CA LEU A 251 1.95 -10.66 12.25
C LEU A 251 1.44 -9.30 12.71
N THR A 252 2.21 -8.59 13.54
CA THR A 252 1.88 -7.20 13.83
C THR A 252 2.24 -6.31 12.65
N ASP A 253 1.57 -5.18 12.48
CA ASP A 253 2.18 -4.05 11.79
C ASP A 253 3.39 -3.54 12.61
N ALA A 254 4.14 -2.58 12.08
CA ALA A 254 5.37 -2.10 12.69
C ALA A 254 5.13 -1.47 14.08
N LEU A 255 5.59 -2.13 15.14
CA LEU A 255 5.38 -1.71 16.53
C LEU A 255 6.10 -0.39 16.91
N CYS A 256 6.90 0.17 16.01
CA CYS A 256 7.48 1.50 16.15
C CYS A 256 6.51 2.65 15.82
N MET A 257 5.33 2.35 15.27
CA MET A 257 4.34 3.36 14.90
C MET A 257 3.79 4.07 16.14
N MET A 258 3.56 5.39 16.00
CA MET A 258 3.13 6.25 17.13
C MET A 258 1.79 5.84 17.73
N GLY A 259 0.90 5.25 16.94
CA GLY A 259 -0.40 4.74 17.40
C GLY A 259 -0.29 3.69 18.52
N VAL A 260 0.84 3.01 18.61
CA VAL A 260 1.11 1.97 19.62
C VAL A 260 2.20 2.41 20.60
N VAL A 261 3.37 2.80 20.07
CA VAL A 261 4.55 3.03 20.92
C VAL A 261 4.37 4.17 21.92
N SER A 262 3.55 5.17 21.58
CA SER A 262 3.27 6.32 22.44
C SER A 262 2.57 5.94 23.76
N LYS A 263 1.70 4.92 23.71
CA LYS A 263 0.91 4.47 24.88
C LYS A 263 1.54 3.29 25.61
N PHE A 264 2.06 2.32 24.87
CA PHE A 264 2.53 1.04 25.43
C PHE A 264 4.05 0.95 25.56
N GLY A 265 4.79 1.90 24.96
CA GLY A 265 6.25 1.87 24.91
C GLY A 265 6.79 0.75 24.02
N LYS A 266 8.09 0.81 23.71
CA LYS A 266 8.73 -0.15 22.77
C LYS A 266 8.72 -1.60 23.29
N LYS A 267 9.11 -1.82 24.56
CA LYS A 267 9.13 -3.16 25.18
C LYS A 267 7.72 -3.67 25.42
N GLY A 268 6.84 -2.81 25.97
CA GLY A 268 5.46 -3.21 26.31
C GLY A 268 4.65 -3.63 25.07
N SER A 269 4.79 -2.93 23.94
CA SER A 269 4.12 -3.29 22.71
C SER A 269 4.52 -4.68 22.18
N ILE A 270 5.81 -5.04 22.27
CA ILE A 270 6.32 -6.36 21.87
C ILE A 270 5.70 -7.46 22.73
N GLY A 271 5.74 -7.33 24.05
CA GLY A 271 5.19 -8.34 24.96
C GLY A 271 3.68 -8.52 24.82
N LEU A 272 2.94 -7.39 24.75
CA LEU A 272 1.48 -7.40 24.60
C LEU A 272 1.05 -7.99 23.24
N ALA A 273 1.80 -7.74 22.16
CA ALA A 273 1.53 -8.33 20.86
C ALA A 273 1.61 -9.86 20.89
N MET A 274 2.60 -10.41 21.57
CA MET A 274 2.71 -11.87 21.75
C MET A 274 1.59 -12.42 22.62
N ALA A 275 1.26 -11.76 23.73
CA ALA A 275 0.15 -12.13 24.61
C ALA A 275 -1.23 -12.04 23.91
N ALA A 276 -1.36 -11.15 22.92
CA ALA A 276 -2.56 -11.04 22.10
C ALA A 276 -2.75 -12.20 21.11
N GLY A 277 -1.71 -13.00 20.84
CA GLY A 277 -1.79 -14.16 19.95
C GLY A 277 -1.26 -13.91 18.55
N ASN A 278 -0.47 -12.83 18.33
CA ASN A 278 0.36 -12.75 17.13
C ASN A 278 1.43 -13.85 17.16
N ASP A 279 1.74 -14.39 16.00
CA ASP A 279 2.78 -15.40 15.83
C ASP A 279 4.15 -14.77 15.57
N ILE A 280 4.15 -13.55 15.01
CA ILE A 280 5.35 -12.79 14.67
C ILE A 280 5.17 -11.32 15.06
N THR A 281 6.18 -10.76 15.68
CA THR A 281 6.29 -9.31 15.93
C THR A 281 7.18 -8.66 14.87
N LEU A 282 6.81 -7.43 14.43
CA LEU A 282 7.62 -6.54 13.62
C LEU A 282 8.03 -5.31 14.46
N PRO A 283 9.05 -5.40 15.32
CA PRO A 283 9.40 -4.28 16.21
C PRO A 283 9.82 -3.03 15.47
N PHE A 284 10.67 -3.14 14.45
CA PHE A 284 11.19 -2.08 13.57
C PHE A 284 11.72 -0.83 14.29
N HIS A 285 12.23 -1.01 15.50
CA HIS A 285 12.78 0.08 16.33
C HIS A 285 14.20 0.51 15.92
N HIS A 286 14.74 0.03 14.80
CA HIS A 286 16.12 0.22 14.35
C HIS A 286 17.20 -0.34 15.28
N ASP A 287 16.81 -1.03 16.36
CA ASP A 287 17.67 -1.74 17.30
C ASP A 287 17.14 -3.19 17.46
N ASN A 288 17.69 -4.08 16.66
CA ASN A 288 17.26 -5.49 16.63
C ASN A 288 17.69 -6.23 17.90
N ARG A 289 18.80 -5.82 18.53
CA ARG A 289 19.25 -6.38 19.81
C ARG A 289 18.26 -6.03 20.92
N PHE A 290 17.93 -4.75 21.06
CA PHE A 290 16.91 -4.31 22.00
C PHE A 290 15.57 -5.04 21.79
N SER A 291 15.16 -5.20 20.54
CA SER A 291 13.89 -5.86 20.20
C SER A 291 13.87 -7.33 20.65
N TYR A 292 14.92 -8.08 20.33
CA TYR A 292 15.06 -9.48 20.73
C TYR A 292 15.14 -9.64 22.27
N GLU A 293 15.99 -8.84 22.92
CA GLU A 293 16.15 -8.87 24.37
C GLU A 293 14.86 -8.46 25.11
N SER A 294 14.12 -7.48 24.57
CA SER A 294 12.82 -7.08 25.12
C SER A 294 11.79 -8.19 25.03
N GLN A 295 11.72 -8.91 23.92
CA GLN A 295 10.78 -10.03 23.76
C GLN A 295 11.13 -11.19 24.71
N LEU A 296 12.41 -11.52 24.83
CA LEU A 296 12.90 -12.53 25.79
C LEU A 296 12.57 -12.11 27.24
N GLN A 297 12.82 -10.87 27.59
CA GLN A 297 12.52 -10.36 28.93
C GLN A 297 11.02 -10.38 29.23
N CYS A 298 10.14 -10.03 28.26
CA CYS A 298 8.69 -10.14 28.44
C CYS A 298 8.25 -11.58 28.71
N PHE A 299 8.87 -12.56 28.06
CA PHE A 299 8.63 -13.98 28.34
C PHE A 299 9.08 -14.36 29.76
N GLU A 300 10.29 -13.96 30.18
CA GLU A 300 10.83 -14.22 31.52
C GLU A 300 9.99 -13.55 32.63
N GLU A 301 9.38 -12.42 32.34
CA GLU A 301 8.42 -11.71 33.22
C GLU A 301 7.01 -12.33 33.22
N GLY A 302 6.75 -13.33 32.37
CA GLY A 302 5.49 -14.03 32.30
C GLY A 302 4.37 -13.24 31.61
N VAL A 303 4.71 -12.29 30.73
CA VAL A 303 3.73 -11.50 29.95
C VAL A 303 2.95 -12.41 28.98
N PHE A 304 3.61 -13.45 28.48
CA PHE A 304 3.00 -14.53 27.69
C PHE A 304 3.63 -15.89 28.06
N SER A 305 2.87 -16.95 27.88
CA SER A 305 3.24 -18.31 28.32
C SER A 305 4.07 -19.06 27.30
N GLU A 306 4.73 -20.18 27.73
CA GLU A 306 5.41 -21.08 26.81
C GLU A 306 4.43 -21.76 25.85
N GLU A 307 3.20 -22.04 26.27
CA GLU A 307 2.18 -22.63 25.40
C GLU A 307 1.79 -21.67 24.25
N GLU A 308 1.66 -20.35 24.54
CA GLU A 308 1.41 -19.32 23.53
C GLU A 308 2.61 -19.20 22.57
N LEU A 309 3.82 -19.22 23.11
CA LEU A 309 5.06 -19.20 22.33
C LEU A 309 5.15 -20.44 21.41
N ASP A 310 4.84 -21.62 21.91
CA ASP A 310 4.89 -22.87 21.14
C ASP A 310 3.86 -22.90 20.01
N ARG A 311 2.66 -22.36 20.24
CA ARG A 311 1.64 -22.19 19.19
C ARG A 311 2.13 -21.25 18.09
N ALA A 312 2.70 -20.10 18.47
CA ALA A 312 3.25 -19.13 17.53
C ALA A 312 4.40 -19.75 16.70
N VAL A 313 5.37 -20.36 17.35
CA VAL A 313 6.50 -21.03 16.66
C VAL A 313 6.01 -22.12 15.72
N SER A 314 5.01 -22.92 16.12
CA SER A 314 4.46 -23.97 15.25
C SER A 314 3.95 -23.42 13.92
N ARG A 315 3.24 -22.28 13.95
CA ARG A 315 2.76 -21.61 12.73
C ARG A 315 3.89 -21.00 11.91
N VAL A 316 4.89 -20.42 12.57
CA VAL A 316 6.10 -19.93 11.88
C VAL A 316 6.81 -21.05 11.15
N LEU A 317 7.02 -22.21 11.79
CA LEU A 317 7.65 -23.36 11.18
C LEU A 317 6.83 -23.91 10.00
N ALA A 318 5.50 -23.93 10.12
CA ALA A 318 4.61 -24.33 9.03
C ALA A 318 4.72 -23.39 7.81
N ALA A 319 4.73 -22.07 8.03
CA ALA A 319 4.95 -21.10 6.98
C ALA A 319 6.33 -21.22 6.34
N GLN A 320 7.39 -21.36 7.15
CA GLN A 320 8.75 -21.59 6.67
C GLN A 320 8.83 -22.85 5.79
N LYS A 321 8.18 -23.94 6.19
CA LYS A 321 8.10 -25.17 5.39
C LYS A 321 7.41 -24.93 4.05
N LYS A 322 6.29 -24.20 4.04
CA LYS A 322 5.54 -23.87 2.82
C LYS A 322 6.39 -23.09 1.81
N THR A 323 7.33 -22.24 2.27
CA THR A 323 8.24 -21.51 1.36
C THR A 323 9.24 -22.39 0.62
N MET A 324 9.41 -23.65 1.02
CA MET A 324 10.28 -24.62 0.34
C MET A 324 9.59 -25.35 -0.83
N GLU A 325 8.29 -25.18 -0.99
CA GLU A 325 7.56 -25.78 -2.10
C GLU A 325 8.00 -25.16 -3.43
N GLU A 326 8.07 -26.02 -4.45
CA GLU A 326 8.42 -25.56 -5.79
C GLU A 326 7.29 -24.74 -6.39
N PRO A 327 7.61 -23.55 -6.96
CA PRO A 327 6.60 -22.73 -7.62
C PRO A 327 6.06 -23.42 -8.87
N LYS A 328 4.81 -23.15 -9.21
CA LYS A 328 4.23 -23.59 -10.49
C LYS A 328 4.89 -22.90 -11.68
N TYR A 329 5.27 -21.62 -11.52
CA TYR A 329 5.97 -20.83 -12.51
C TYR A 329 7.25 -20.22 -11.93
N SER A 330 8.39 -20.46 -12.59
CA SER A 330 9.68 -19.86 -12.24
C SER A 330 10.12 -18.76 -13.21
N GLU A 331 9.42 -18.60 -14.33
CA GLU A 331 9.73 -17.62 -15.37
C GLU A 331 8.44 -16.94 -15.88
N LEU A 332 8.57 -15.68 -16.29
CA LEU A 332 7.49 -14.91 -16.90
C LEU A 332 7.51 -15.09 -18.42
N THR A 333 6.34 -15.23 -19.01
CA THR A 333 6.16 -15.22 -20.46
C THR A 333 5.93 -13.79 -20.97
N LYS A 334 6.08 -13.60 -22.29
CA LYS A 334 5.73 -12.32 -22.93
C LYS A 334 4.26 -11.94 -22.69
N SER A 335 3.37 -12.91 -22.71
CA SER A 335 1.94 -12.68 -22.42
C SER A 335 1.68 -12.24 -20.98
N ASP A 336 2.45 -12.73 -20.00
CA ASP A 336 2.32 -12.27 -18.62
C ASP A 336 2.66 -10.78 -18.50
N LEU A 337 3.74 -10.35 -19.17
CA LEU A 337 4.17 -8.95 -19.18
C LEU A 337 3.20 -8.06 -19.99
N GLU A 338 2.69 -8.53 -21.12
CA GLU A 338 1.67 -7.80 -21.89
C GLU A 338 0.38 -7.59 -21.08
N ASN A 339 -0.06 -8.59 -20.31
CA ASN A 339 -1.20 -8.45 -19.41
C ASN A 339 -0.90 -7.50 -18.25
N PHE A 340 0.32 -7.55 -17.70
CA PHE A 340 0.75 -6.59 -16.68
C PHE A 340 0.70 -5.14 -17.20
N ASP A 341 1.24 -4.88 -18.40
CA ASP A 341 1.25 -3.55 -19.01
C ASP A 341 -0.18 -3.02 -19.33
N ARG A 342 -1.14 -3.91 -19.53
CA ARG A 342 -2.55 -3.53 -19.72
C ARG A 342 -3.15 -2.87 -18.47
N ILE A 343 -2.71 -3.22 -17.28
CA ILE A 343 -3.26 -2.68 -16.02
C ILE A 343 -3.21 -1.16 -16.04
N SER A 344 -2.05 -0.57 -16.34
CA SER A 344 -1.87 0.88 -16.38
C SER A 344 -2.74 1.60 -17.41
N ARG A 345 -3.12 0.92 -18.49
CA ARG A 345 -4.00 1.47 -19.55
C ARG A 345 -5.47 1.26 -19.24
N GLU A 346 -5.82 0.09 -18.71
CA GLU A 346 -7.23 -0.28 -18.50
C GLU A 346 -7.78 0.23 -17.16
N CYS A 347 -6.93 0.72 -16.26
CA CYS A 347 -7.38 1.38 -15.03
C CYS A 347 -7.85 2.83 -15.22
N VAL A 348 -7.69 3.42 -16.41
CA VAL A 348 -8.09 4.82 -16.64
C VAL A 348 -9.60 4.93 -16.73
N PHE A 349 -10.18 5.68 -15.79
CA PHE A 349 -11.60 6.02 -15.73
C PHE A 349 -11.85 7.40 -16.35
N ALA A 350 -12.97 7.56 -17.02
CA ALA A 350 -13.46 8.86 -17.50
C ALA A 350 -14.94 9.03 -17.22
N ARG A 351 -15.32 10.24 -16.78
CA ARG A 351 -16.72 10.69 -16.67
C ARG A 351 -16.90 11.98 -17.43
N VAL A 352 -18.01 12.07 -18.15
CA VAL A 352 -18.37 13.23 -18.96
C VAL A 352 -19.84 13.55 -18.75
N ASP A 353 -20.17 14.82 -18.53
CA ASP A 353 -21.55 15.28 -18.43
C ASP A 353 -22.26 15.28 -19.81
N GLU A 354 -23.59 15.22 -19.81
CA GLU A 354 -24.41 15.18 -21.01
C GLU A 354 -24.10 16.36 -21.95
N GLY A 355 -23.93 16.07 -23.24
CA GLY A 355 -23.63 17.07 -24.27
C GLY A 355 -22.14 17.44 -24.42
N LEU A 356 -21.27 16.80 -23.64
CA LEU A 356 -19.83 16.94 -23.76
C LEU A 356 -19.19 15.62 -24.16
N GLU A 357 -17.95 15.66 -24.61
CA GLU A 357 -17.20 14.49 -25.07
C GLU A 357 -15.79 14.44 -24.50
N ILE A 358 -15.27 13.23 -24.29
CA ILE A 358 -13.85 12.90 -24.30
C ILE A 358 -13.65 12.03 -25.53
N PRO A 359 -12.65 12.33 -26.37
CA PRO A 359 -11.50 13.23 -26.19
C PRO A 359 -11.85 14.73 -26.33
N ILE A 360 -10.97 15.59 -25.78
CA ILE A 360 -10.97 17.01 -26.11
C ILE A 360 -10.25 17.23 -27.44
N SER A 361 -10.52 18.38 -28.11
CA SER A 361 -9.92 18.67 -29.41
C SER A 361 -8.40 18.81 -29.33
N ARG A 362 -7.65 18.06 -30.12
CA ARG A 362 -6.18 18.20 -30.21
C ARG A 362 -5.73 19.53 -30.82
N ASP A 363 -6.54 20.09 -31.70
CA ASP A 363 -6.28 21.38 -32.34
C ASP A 363 -6.82 22.55 -31.51
N GLY A 364 -7.54 22.27 -30.42
CA GLY A 364 -8.06 23.24 -29.48
C GLY A 364 -6.94 23.97 -28.73
N ARG A 365 -7.26 25.19 -28.27
CA ARG A 365 -6.35 26.00 -27.46
C ARG A 365 -6.70 25.82 -26.00
N HIS A 366 -6.03 24.86 -25.34
CA HIS A 366 -6.25 24.55 -23.94
C HIS A 366 -5.19 25.21 -23.05
N TYR A 367 -5.59 25.62 -21.84
CA TYR A 367 -4.67 26.07 -20.82
C TYR A 367 -4.57 24.99 -19.74
N PHE A 368 -3.46 24.25 -19.73
CA PHE A 368 -3.21 23.19 -18.76
C PHE A 368 -2.56 23.76 -17.50
N ALA A 369 -3.22 23.62 -16.35
CA ALA A 369 -2.66 23.94 -15.04
C ALA A 369 -2.27 22.64 -14.31
N ILE A 370 -0.98 22.35 -14.23
CA ILE A 370 -0.45 21.18 -13.52
C ILE A 370 -0.18 21.59 -12.08
N LEU A 371 -0.90 21.00 -11.12
CA LEU A 371 -0.62 21.19 -9.71
C LEU A 371 0.63 20.40 -9.30
N THR A 372 1.56 21.07 -8.62
CA THR A 372 2.78 20.46 -8.10
C THR A 372 2.70 20.29 -6.59
N GLU A 373 3.05 19.08 -6.10
CA GLU A 373 3.12 18.80 -4.67
C GLU A 373 4.33 19.50 -4.04
N SER A 374 4.10 20.65 -3.40
CA SER A 374 5.19 21.44 -2.83
C SER A 374 5.79 20.85 -1.55
N GLN A 375 5.04 20.03 -0.81
CA GLN A 375 5.54 19.49 0.47
C GLN A 375 6.60 18.40 0.29
N ILE A 376 6.44 17.54 -0.71
CA ILE A 376 7.46 16.54 -1.04
C ILE A 376 8.73 17.23 -1.56
N ASP A 377 8.59 18.27 -2.35
CA ASP A 377 9.68 19.10 -2.85
C ASP A 377 10.47 19.80 -1.73
N ILE A 378 9.80 20.34 -0.71
CA ILE A 378 10.45 21.11 0.35
C ILE A 378 11.27 20.23 1.29
N GLN A 379 10.78 19.05 1.64
CA GLN A 379 11.49 18.14 2.55
C GLN A 379 12.60 17.34 1.86
N GLN A 380 12.54 17.19 0.55
CA GLN A 380 13.47 16.37 -0.23
C GLN A 380 14.41 17.17 -1.12
N ARG A 381 14.23 18.49 -1.28
CA ARG A 381 15.05 19.35 -2.16
C ARG A 381 16.55 19.19 -1.98
N ASP A 382 17.01 19.00 -0.76
CA ASP A 382 18.43 18.82 -0.45
C ASP A 382 18.91 17.36 -0.58
N LYS A 383 18.00 16.41 -0.83
CA LYS A 383 18.29 14.97 -0.86
C LYS A 383 17.96 14.30 -2.20
N VAL A 384 17.23 14.96 -3.06
CA VAL A 384 16.75 14.40 -4.33
C VAL A 384 17.62 14.89 -5.46
N ASP A 385 18.48 14.02 -5.94
CA ASP A 385 19.16 14.16 -7.21
C ASP A 385 18.14 14.31 -8.36
N VAL A 386 18.45 15.12 -9.36
CA VAL A 386 17.64 15.30 -10.58
C VAL A 386 17.33 13.95 -11.24
N ASP A 387 18.25 12.99 -11.17
CA ASP A 387 18.04 11.62 -11.64
C ASP A 387 16.97 10.87 -10.84
N THR A 388 16.77 11.20 -9.56
CA THR A 388 15.70 10.62 -8.74
C THR A 388 14.34 11.23 -9.07
N LEU A 389 14.28 12.53 -9.35
CA LEU A 389 13.07 13.19 -9.87
C LEU A 389 12.66 12.61 -11.23
N ASN A 390 13.62 12.34 -12.10
CA ASN A 390 13.37 11.71 -13.40
C ASN A 390 12.88 10.24 -13.29
N LYS A 391 13.11 9.59 -12.15
CA LYS A 391 12.65 8.23 -11.85
C LYS A 391 11.37 8.20 -11.01
N SER A 392 10.93 9.36 -10.46
CA SER A 392 9.67 9.42 -9.75
C SER A 392 8.52 9.17 -10.72
N TRP A 393 7.45 8.53 -10.25
CA TRP A 393 6.23 8.33 -11.03
C TRP A 393 5.65 9.68 -11.50
N TYR A 394 5.92 10.73 -10.74
CA TYR A 394 5.48 12.09 -10.96
C TYR A 394 6.65 12.99 -11.40
N ASN A 395 6.64 13.36 -12.68
CA ASN A 395 7.56 14.36 -13.22
C ASN A 395 6.73 15.42 -13.98
N PRO A 396 6.47 16.58 -13.37
CA PRO A 396 5.61 17.62 -13.96
C PRO A 396 6.16 18.17 -15.27
N LEU A 397 7.48 18.15 -15.47
CA LEU A 397 8.10 18.61 -16.73
C LEU A 397 7.86 17.60 -17.87
N ALA A 398 8.02 16.31 -17.60
CA ALA A 398 7.71 15.26 -18.59
C ALA A 398 6.23 15.26 -18.97
N ILE A 399 5.34 15.50 -18.01
CA ILE A 399 3.90 15.63 -18.25
C ILE A 399 3.61 16.87 -19.10
N ALA A 400 4.25 18.00 -18.79
CA ALA A 400 4.12 19.24 -19.57
C ALA A 400 4.59 19.05 -21.02
N ASP A 401 5.69 18.36 -21.24
CA ASP A 401 6.21 18.05 -22.57
C ASP A 401 5.23 17.14 -23.33
N ARG A 402 4.71 16.10 -22.67
CA ARG A 402 3.71 15.20 -23.27
C ARG A 402 2.42 15.93 -23.64
N LEU A 403 1.93 16.83 -22.80
CA LEU A 403 0.77 17.64 -23.10
C LEU A 403 0.98 18.55 -24.31
N LYS A 404 2.16 19.15 -24.47
CA LYS A 404 2.49 19.97 -25.64
C LYS A 404 2.59 19.16 -26.93
N GLU A 405 3.07 17.89 -26.85
CA GLU A 405 3.03 16.97 -28.00
C GLU A 405 1.61 16.62 -28.42
N LEU A 406 0.73 16.33 -27.45
CA LEU A 406 -0.65 15.94 -27.71
C LEU A 406 -1.54 17.11 -28.14
N PHE A 407 -1.27 18.32 -27.63
CA PHE A 407 -2.07 19.54 -27.81
C PHE A 407 -1.15 20.73 -28.17
N PRO A 408 -0.66 20.80 -29.43
CA PRO A 408 0.39 21.74 -29.82
C PRO A 408 0.00 23.23 -29.75
N ASN A 409 -1.31 23.54 -29.77
CA ASN A 409 -1.81 24.92 -29.70
C ASN A 409 -2.07 25.38 -28.25
N SER A 410 -1.68 24.60 -27.26
CA SER A 410 -1.99 24.80 -25.86
C SER A 410 -0.80 25.35 -25.06
N GLU A 411 -1.09 25.99 -23.93
CA GLU A 411 -0.08 26.40 -22.95
C GLU A 411 -0.14 25.51 -21.70
N VAL A 412 1.01 25.26 -21.09
CA VAL A 412 1.13 24.50 -19.85
C VAL A 412 1.74 25.36 -18.76
N TYR A 413 1.07 25.45 -17.63
CA TYR A 413 1.48 26.19 -16.45
C TYR A 413 1.67 25.27 -15.25
N LEU A 414 2.82 25.36 -14.59
CA LEU A 414 3.07 24.62 -13.34
C LEU A 414 2.62 25.49 -12.17
N MET A 415 1.61 25.01 -11.43
CA MET A 415 0.97 25.74 -10.34
C MET A 415 1.31 25.07 -9.00
N ASN A 416 1.75 25.87 -8.03
CA ASN A 416 1.94 25.37 -6.67
C ASN A 416 0.59 25.08 -6.01
N GLN A 417 0.47 24.02 -5.22
CA GLN A 417 -0.74 23.70 -4.45
C GLN A 417 -1.04 24.71 -3.32
N PHE A 418 -0.11 25.60 -2.99
CA PHE A 418 -0.32 26.74 -2.08
C PHE A 418 -0.17 28.08 -2.83
N PRO A 419 -1.00 28.34 -3.86
CA PRO A 419 -0.84 29.53 -4.69
C PRO A 419 -1.06 30.80 -3.88
N THR A 420 -0.32 31.85 -4.22
CA THR A 420 -0.61 33.20 -3.74
C THR A 420 -1.77 33.79 -4.51
N GLY A 421 -2.42 34.83 -3.96
CA GLY A 421 -3.47 35.57 -4.68
C GLY A 421 -3.01 36.11 -6.04
N ASN A 422 -1.72 36.51 -6.15
CA ASN A 422 -1.14 36.97 -7.43
C ASN A 422 -0.97 35.85 -8.44
N GLU A 423 -0.65 34.62 -7.99
CA GLU A 423 -0.58 33.46 -8.88
C GLU A 423 -1.96 33.08 -9.39
N ASN A 424 -2.98 33.12 -8.52
CA ASN A 424 -4.37 32.90 -8.93
C ASN A 424 -4.85 33.94 -9.96
N LEU A 425 -4.55 35.23 -9.75
CA LEU A 425 -4.87 36.28 -10.73
C LEU A 425 -4.13 36.06 -12.06
N LYS A 426 -2.84 35.69 -12.03
CA LYS A 426 -2.09 35.37 -13.24
C LYS A 426 -2.69 34.20 -14.00
N LEU A 427 -3.14 33.15 -13.30
CA LEU A 427 -3.81 32.01 -13.92
C LEU A 427 -5.10 32.46 -14.63
N LEU A 428 -5.93 33.26 -13.94
CA LEU A 428 -7.14 33.84 -14.51
C LEU A 428 -6.84 34.65 -15.76
N ASP A 429 -5.87 35.57 -15.71
CA ASP A 429 -5.52 36.46 -16.82
C ASP A 429 -4.96 35.70 -18.02
N ARG A 430 -4.01 34.82 -17.80
CA ARG A 430 -3.32 34.06 -18.86
C ARG A 430 -4.25 33.11 -19.59
N SER A 431 -5.19 32.49 -18.88
CA SER A 431 -6.15 31.56 -19.46
C SER A 431 -7.26 32.27 -20.30
N LEU A 432 -7.34 33.63 -20.32
CA LEU A 432 -8.31 34.41 -21.10
C LEU A 432 -8.08 34.22 -22.58
N GLY A 433 -7.76 33.62 -23.28
CA GLY A 433 -7.61 33.47 -24.74
C GLY A 433 -7.60 32.00 -25.17
N TYR A 434 -7.86 31.10 -24.22
CA TYR A 434 -7.95 29.69 -24.45
C TYR A 434 -9.40 29.22 -24.42
N ASP A 435 -9.68 28.13 -25.11
CA ASP A 435 -11.04 27.59 -25.26
C ASP A 435 -11.53 27.05 -23.91
N ASP A 436 -10.63 26.46 -23.14
CA ASP A 436 -10.90 25.95 -21.80
C ASP A 436 -9.62 25.83 -20.94
N VAL A 437 -9.83 25.55 -19.66
CA VAL A 437 -8.77 25.24 -18.70
C VAL A 437 -8.89 23.78 -18.25
N VAL A 438 -7.79 23.08 -18.31
CA VAL A 438 -7.67 21.69 -17.84
C VAL A 438 -6.76 21.65 -16.62
N PHE A 439 -7.27 21.24 -15.48
CA PHE A 439 -6.45 21.01 -14.30
C PHE A 439 -5.89 19.58 -14.29
N VAL A 440 -4.60 19.45 -13.99
CA VAL A 440 -3.91 18.16 -13.80
C VAL A 440 -3.46 18.09 -12.36
N THR A 441 -4.02 17.17 -11.58
CA THR A 441 -3.85 17.09 -10.13
C THR A 441 -3.26 15.75 -9.69
N PHE A 442 -2.42 15.75 -8.65
CA PHE A 442 -1.70 14.59 -8.14
C PHE A 442 -1.81 14.54 -6.62
N PHE A 443 -2.38 13.45 -6.09
CA PHE A 443 -2.47 13.22 -4.65
C PHE A 443 -2.32 11.72 -4.37
N ALA A 444 -1.07 11.28 -4.15
CA ALA A 444 -0.79 9.92 -3.76
C ALA A 444 -0.88 9.78 -2.23
N SER A 445 -1.55 8.74 -1.77
CA SER A 445 -1.56 8.41 -0.35
C SER A 445 -0.16 8.01 0.12
N ALA A 446 0.30 8.57 1.22
CA ALA A 446 1.57 8.21 1.82
C ALA A 446 1.49 8.24 3.34
N ALA A 447 2.19 7.30 3.98
CA ALA A 447 2.33 7.27 5.44
C ALA A 447 2.97 8.56 5.96
N TYR A 448 2.63 8.98 7.17
CA TYR A 448 3.12 10.19 7.85
C TYR A 448 2.67 11.54 7.28
N ILE A 449 1.88 11.58 6.21
CA ILE A 449 1.44 12.84 5.59
C ILE A 449 0.09 13.33 6.18
N GLY A 450 -0.73 12.41 6.67
CA GLY A 450 -2.07 12.72 7.16
C GLY A 450 -3.11 12.75 6.04
N THR A 451 -4.17 13.55 6.21
CA THR A 451 -5.26 13.65 5.24
C THR A 451 -4.82 14.42 4.01
N GLU A 452 -4.99 13.83 2.85
CA GLU A 452 -4.76 14.46 1.56
C GLU A 452 -6.02 15.17 1.09
N CYS A 453 -5.92 16.46 0.82
CA CYS A 453 -6.99 17.26 0.27
C CYS A 453 -6.44 18.41 -0.58
N LEU A 454 -7.25 18.92 -1.48
CA LEU A 454 -6.95 20.19 -2.15
C LEU A 454 -6.89 21.32 -1.13
N THR A 455 -5.91 22.20 -1.27
CA THR A 455 -5.90 23.39 -0.42
C THR A 455 -7.08 24.29 -0.77
N SER A 456 -7.64 24.95 0.23
CA SER A 456 -8.75 25.90 -0.01
C SER A 456 -8.39 26.99 -1.01
N ARG A 457 -7.11 27.31 -1.16
CA ARG A 457 -6.62 28.28 -2.16
C ARG A 457 -6.77 27.75 -3.59
N VAL A 458 -6.53 26.47 -3.81
CA VAL A 458 -6.72 25.81 -5.12
C VAL A 458 -8.20 25.63 -5.40
N VAL A 459 -8.97 25.13 -4.42
CA VAL A 459 -10.44 25.00 -4.56
C VAL A 459 -11.07 26.33 -4.94
N SER A 460 -10.72 27.42 -4.25
CA SER A 460 -11.29 28.75 -4.53
C SER A 460 -11.00 29.25 -5.94
N VAL A 461 -9.80 29.01 -6.49
CA VAL A 461 -9.50 29.44 -7.87
C VAL A 461 -10.23 28.58 -8.89
N ILE A 462 -10.33 27.26 -8.64
CA ILE A 462 -11.10 26.35 -9.49
C ILE A 462 -12.57 26.74 -9.52
N GLU A 463 -13.18 26.99 -8.36
CA GLU A 463 -14.56 27.46 -8.24
C GLU A 463 -14.78 28.80 -8.98
N ALA A 464 -13.89 29.79 -8.80
CA ALA A 464 -13.97 31.06 -9.49
C ALA A 464 -13.89 30.90 -11.02
N MET A 465 -13.04 30.02 -11.50
CA MET A 465 -12.92 29.72 -12.94
C MET A 465 -14.15 28.99 -13.47
N GLN A 466 -14.72 28.09 -12.67
CA GLN A 466 -15.93 27.38 -13.05
C GLN A 466 -17.17 28.30 -13.12
N GLN A 467 -17.36 29.20 -12.13
CA GLN A 467 -18.41 30.20 -12.19
C GLN A 467 -18.34 31.05 -13.47
N SER A 468 -17.16 31.17 -14.05
CA SER A 468 -16.92 31.84 -15.33
C SER A 468 -17.01 30.93 -16.56
N ASN A 469 -17.46 29.66 -16.40
CA ASN A 469 -17.53 28.63 -17.44
C ASN A 469 -16.21 28.39 -18.16
N ARG A 470 -15.09 28.46 -17.44
CA ARG A 470 -13.73 28.39 -18.02
C ARG A 470 -13.04 27.06 -17.80
N ILE A 471 -13.40 26.31 -16.75
CA ILE A 471 -12.88 24.97 -16.50
C ILE A 471 -13.78 23.94 -17.16
N SER A 472 -13.18 23.08 -17.96
CA SER A 472 -13.90 22.00 -18.61
C SER A 472 -13.51 20.62 -18.08
N THR A 473 -12.29 20.46 -17.59
CA THR A 473 -11.74 19.12 -17.34
C THR A 473 -10.79 19.11 -16.15
N VAL A 474 -10.87 18.03 -15.37
CA VAL A 474 -9.83 17.65 -14.39
C VAL A 474 -9.28 16.30 -14.78
N VAL A 475 -7.96 16.20 -14.87
CA VAL A 475 -7.21 14.95 -14.97
C VAL A 475 -6.56 14.71 -13.61
N HIS A 476 -6.94 13.62 -12.93
CA HIS A 476 -6.52 13.35 -11.56
C HIS A 476 -5.76 12.05 -11.44
N PHE A 477 -4.73 12.04 -10.60
CA PHE A 477 -3.92 10.87 -10.27
C PHE A 477 -3.81 10.72 -8.75
N GLY A 478 -4.16 9.54 -8.24
CA GLY A 478 -4.03 9.22 -6.83
C GLY A 478 -5.36 9.09 -6.10
N ASN A 479 -5.52 9.80 -4.97
CA ASN A 479 -6.70 9.71 -4.10
C ASN A 479 -7.95 10.33 -4.75
N PRO A 480 -8.92 9.53 -5.20
CA PRO A 480 -10.08 10.05 -5.94
C PRO A 480 -11.06 10.85 -5.08
N PHE A 481 -11.03 10.71 -3.75
CA PHE A 481 -11.91 11.48 -2.85
C PHE A 481 -11.60 12.98 -2.86
N VAL A 482 -10.39 13.38 -3.25
CA VAL A 482 -10.04 14.79 -3.49
C VAL A 482 -10.95 15.45 -4.52
N LEU A 483 -11.54 14.66 -5.43
CA LEU A 483 -12.44 15.16 -6.46
C LEU A 483 -13.84 15.52 -5.94
N GLU A 484 -14.21 15.18 -4.71
CA GLU A 484 -15.49 15.62 -4.12
C GLU A 484 -15.55 17.14 -3.98
N ASP A 485 -14.41 17.79 -3.75
CA ASP A 485 -14.29 19.25 -3.78
C ASP A 485 -14.51 19.83 -5.20
N LEU A 486 -14.39 19.02 -6.24
CA LEU A 486 -14.48 19.36 -7.65
C LEU A 486 -15.64 18.64 -8.36
N ALA A 487 -16.61 18.14 -7.60
CA ALA A 487 -17.68 17.24 -8.06
C ALA A 487 -18.51 17.76 -9.24
N HIS A 488 -18.50 19.05 -9.49
CA HIS A 488 -19.26 19.76 -10.51
C HIS A 488 -18.47 20.03 -11.80
N ILE A 489 -17.22 19.58 -11.90
CA ILE A 489 -16.43 19.70 -13.13
C ILE A 489 -16.99 18.75 -14.19
N PRO A 490 -17.28 19.23 -15.42
CA PRO A 490 -18.08 18.47 -16.37
C PRO A 490 -17.33 17.29 -17.03
N ARG A 491 -15.99 17.28 -17.01
CA ARG A 491 -15.18 16.15 -17.47
C ARG A 491 -14.15 15.78 -16.44
N VAL A 492 -14.06 14.50 -16.11
CA VAL A 492 -13.09 13.97 -15.15
C VAL A 492 -12.40 12.74 -15.77
N VAL A 493 -11.07 12.74 -15.76
CA VAL A 493 -10.24 11.58 -16.12
C VAL A 493 -9.42 11.20 -14.90
N ILE A 494 -9.45 9.94 -14.49
CA ILE A 494 -8.72 9.44 -13.33
C ILE A 494 -7.77 8.32 -13.76
N GLY A 495 -6.50 8.44 -13.40
CA GLY A 495 -5.48 7.40 -13.55
C GLY A 495 -4.85 7.04 -12.22
N SER A 496 -4.08 5.95 -12.21
CA SER A 496 -3.23 5.56 -11.09
C SER A 496 -1.91 6.33 -11.07
N THR A 497 -1.11 6.10 -10.03
CA THR A 497 0.14 6.83 -9.76
C THR A 497 1.37 6.26 -10.46
N SER A 498 1.22 5.44 -11.51
CA SER A 498 2.34 4.99 -12.35
C SER A 498 2.55 5.93 -13.54
N ARG A 499 3.79 5.99 -14.04
CA ARG A 499 4.13 6.73 -15.25
C ARG A 499 3.29 6.30 -16.46
N ASP A 500 3.06 4.99 -16.60
CA ASP A 500 2.31 4.44 -17.71
C ASP A 500 0.81 4.76 -17.61
N SER A 501 0.24 4.77 -16.40
CA SER A 501 -1.14 5.21 -16.18
C SER A 501 -1.33 6.71 -16.41
N ILE A 502 -0.34 7.54 -16.05
CA ILE A 502 -0.35 8.96 -16.38
C ILE A 502 -0.41 9.16 -17.89
N ASN A 503 0.50 8.51 -18.64
CA ASN A 503 0.51 8.59 -20.09
C ASN A 503 -0.81 8.08 -20.69
N ALA A 504 -1.34 6.97 -20.19
CA ALA A 504 -2.62 6.41 -20.65
C ALA A 504 -3.79 7.39 -20.42
N ALA A 505 -3.83 8.08 -19.27
CA ALA A 505 -4.87 9.08 -19.00
C ALA A 505 -4.79 10.29 -19.95
N LEU A 506 -3.57 10.74 -20.27
CA LEU A 506 -3.36 11.78 -21.28
C LEU A 506 -3.73 11.31 -22.69
N ASP A 507 -3.48 10.05 -23.01
CA ASP A 507 -3.87 9.43 -24.27
C ASP A 507 -5.40 9.28 -24.38
N VAL A 508 -6.10 8.98 -23.28
CA VAL A 508 -7.57 9.03 -23.19
C VAL A 508 -8.07 10.45 -23.45
N LEU A 509 -7.48 11.44 -22.79
CA LEU A 509 -7.86 12.85 -22.98
C LEU A 509 -7.70 13.30 -24.44
N ALA A 510 -6.66 12.81 -25.11
CA ALA A 510 -6.35 13.12 -26.51
C ALA A 510 -7.04 12.19 -27.53
N GLY A 511 -7.78 11.16 -27.08
CA GLY A 511 -8.48 10.22 -27.95
C GLY A 511 -7.59 9.20 -28.67
N SER A 512 -6.38 8.96 -28.16
CA SER A 512 -5.50 7.91 -28.69
C SER A 512 -5.95 6.52 -28.26
N ILE A 513 -6.56 6.41 -27.05
CA ILE A 513 -7.15 5.20 -26.50
C ILE A 513 -8.49 5.52 -25.81
N GLU A 514 -9.31 4.50 -25.62
CA GLU A 514 -10.58 4.61 -24.87
C GLU A 514 -10.37 4.37 -23.38
N ALA A 515 -11.12 5.09 -22.53
CA ALA A 515 -11.18 4.82 -21.10
C ALA A 515 -11.94 3.51 -20.84
N LYS A 516 -11.34 2.60 -20.08
CA LYS A 516 -11.95 1.30 -19.71
C LYS A 516 -12.14 1.14 -18.22
N GLY A 517 -11.43 1.95 -17.42
CA GLY A 517 -11.45 1.87 -15.98
C GLY A 517 -12.83 2.16 -15.39
N VAL A 518 -13.08 1.60 -14.22
CA VAL A 518 -14.28 1.86 -13.42
C VAL A 518 -13.92 2.54 -12.12
N LEU A 519 -14.76 3.47 -11.66
CA LEU A 519 -14.56 4.07 -10.36
C LEU A 519 -15.02 3.08 -9.28
N THR A 520 -14.10 2.64 -8.44
CA THR A 520 -14.32 1.57 -7.47
C THR A 520 -14.64 2.08 -6.07
N TYR A 521 -14.71 3.39 -5.93
CA TYR A 521 -15.00 4.09 -4.68
C TYR A 521 -16.30 4.86 -4.80
N ASP A 522 -16.99 5.04 -3.68
CA ASP A 522 -18.18 5.89 -3.60
C ASP A 522 -17.75 7.37 -3.49
N VAL A 523 -17.19 7.88 -4.57
CA VAL A 523 -16.84 9.31 -4.71
C VAL A 523 -18.03 10.04 -5.29
N LYS A 524 -18.48 11.07 -4.59
CA LYS A 524 -19.62 11.90 -5.02
C LYS A 524 -19.21 12.85 -6.14
N LEU A 525 -19.06 12.31 -7.34
CA LEU A 525 -18.96 13.10 -8.56
C LEU A 525 -20.40 13.46 -8.98
N LYS A 526 -20.78 14.72 -8.83
CA LYS A 526 -22.12 15.21 -9.22
C LYS A 526 -22.24 15.34 -10.72
#